data_12067bc4a095830d8c005ae5bf1a4b27
#
_entry.id   12067bc4a095830d8c005ae5bf1a4b27
#
_cell.length_a   1.000
_cell.length_b   1.000
_cell.length_c   1.000
_cell.angle_alpha   90.00
_cell.angle_beta   90.00
_cell.angle_gamma   90.00
#
_symmetry.space_group_name_H-M   'P 1'
#
loop_
_entity.id
_entity.type
_entity.pdbx_description
1 polymer ?
#
loop_
_entity_poly.entity_id
_entity_poly.type
_entity_poly.pdbx_seq_one_letter_code
_entity_poly.pdbx_strand_id
1 'polypeptide(L)'
;MNLLNYFNKKRELSPNNRKEYPLNEHGYVDLGNQFIDSSDLANKYEKCDFSKSSFAHSNRIYWIENRMFIRSIFYKTIFRALAEHGNEFYSCLFEDINFKNTIIGYDSSCYINCTFKKVKFGAFIKPQFRDCKFINCDFYDVDFQASSFENCEFIGNLDNVWFRGGFPTESLKKEFGYAKQNKMLNVSFEDAILHDVTFSDNCDLSTVLFPKQGMYLFFDNWNEQLDMIMNEGKTNQSMTIKNDIVSFVEIHKVHSANQKYYILNVVDLLKEYNDKIVEIITKKATQKI
;
A
#
# COMPACT_ATOMS: atom_id res chain seq x y z
N MET A 1 11.36 -18.28 17.70
CA MET A 1 12.77 -17.89 17.48
C MET A 1 12.84 -16.39 17.72
N ASN A 2 13.57 -15.98 18.76
CA ASN A 2 13.46 -14.62 19.33
C ASN A 2 14.08 -13.61 18.35
N LEU A 3 13.31 -12.66 17.82
CA LEU A 3 13.71 -11.63 16.86
C LEU A 3 14.95 -10.83 17.33
N LEU A 4 15.15 -10.69 18.64
CA LEU A 4 16.33 -10.03 19.23
C LEU A 4 17.65 -10.75 18.93
N ASN A 5 17.65 -12.06 18.74
CA ASN A 5 18.86 -12.84 18.45
C ASN A 5 19.29 -12.83 16.97
N TYR A 6 18.39 -12.43 16.05
CA TYR A 6 18.74 -12.24 14.65
C TYR A 6 19.56 -10.95 14.45
N PHE A 7 19.35 -9.96 15.29
CA PHE A 7 19.98 -8.62 15.18
C PHE A 7 21.41 -8.55 15.74
N ASN A 8 21.88 -9.55 16.49
CA ASN A 8 23.22 -9.56 17.09
C ASN A 8 24.34 -10.10 16.18
N LYS A 9 24.04 -10.53 14.95
CA LYS A 9 25.07 -10.90 13.99
C LYS A 9 25.54 -9.68 13.20
N LYS A 10 26.53 -9.01 13.77
CA LYS A 10 27.58 -8.19 13.16
C LYS A 10 27.30 -7.59 11.78
N ARG A 11 26.91 -6.34 11.74
CA ARG A 11 27.44 -5.39 10.79
C ARG A 11 28.10 -4.26 11.56
N GLU A 12 29.40 -4.34 11.72
CA GLU A 12 30.20 -3.29 12.33
C GLU A 12 30.08 -2.04 11.48
N LEU A 13 29.78 -0.94 12.13
CA LEU A 13 29.81 0.41 11.55
C LEU A 13 31.23 0.67 11.05
N SER A 14 31.39 1.03 9.78
CA SER A 14 32.65 1.53 9.28
C SER A 14 33.04 2.78 10.09
N PRO A 15 34.26 2.84 10.68
CA PRO A 15 34.63 3.92 11.60
C PRO A 15 35.03 5.24 10.95
N ASN A 16 34.95 5.37 9.63
CA ASN A 16 35.50 6.54 8.92
C ASN A 16 34.41 7.49 8.46
N ASN A 17 34.39 8.67 9.07
CA ASN A 17 33.60 9.88 8.84
C ASN A 17 32.34 10.05 9.72
N ARG A 18 32.47 9.93 11.02
CA ARG A 18 31.52 10.54 11.94
C ARG A 18 31.79 12.06 12.00
N LYS A 19 31.14 12.86 11.14
CA LYS A 19 30.78 14.20 11.55
C LYS A 19 29.89 14.06 12.78
N GLU A 20 30.30 14.60 13.92
CA GLU A 20 29.42 14.71 15.10
C GLU A 20 28.33 15.72 14.74
N TYR A 21 27.16 15.22 14.41
CA TYR A 21 25.97 16.08 14.23
C TYR A 21 25.40 16.40 15.61
N PRO A 22 24.92 17.63 15.82
CA PRO A 22 24.30 18.02 17.08
C PRO A 22 23.00 17.22 17.31
N LEU A 23 22.60 17.10 18.56
CA LEU A 23 21.26 16.64 18.89
C LEU A 23 20.30 17.84 18.82
N ASN A 24 19.10 17.59 18.27
CA ASN A 24 18.01 18.57 18.36
C ASN A 24 17.37 18.55 19.77
N GLU A 25 16.42 19.45 20.03
CA GLU A 25 15.73 19.59 21.32
C GLU A 25 14.97 18.32 21.76
N HIS A 26 14.69 17.40 20.84
CA HIS A 26 14.01 16.13 21.09
C HIS A 26 14.99 14.96 21.24
N GLY A 27 16.30 15.20 21.24
CA GLY A 27 17.34 14.20 21.40
C GLY A 27 17.56 13.30 20.17
N TYR A 28 17.21 13.80 18.97
CA TYR A 28 17.55 13.18 17.71
C TYR A 28 18.83 13.79 17.14
N VAL A 29 19.62 12.97 16.46
CA VAL A 29 20.75 13.46 15.65
C VAL A 29 20.19 14.36 14.55
N ASP A 30 20.54 15.64 14.55
CA ASP A 30 20.02 16.62 13.61
C ASP A 30 20.73 16.51 12.24
N LEU A 31 20.04 15.94 11.30
CA LEU A 31 20.40 15.84 9.89
C LEU A 31 19.45 16.69 9.01
N GLY A 32 18.74 17.61 9.63
CA GLY A 32 17.78 18.48 8.96
C GLY A 32 18.42 19.44 7.98
N ASN A 33 17.71 19.80 6.92
CA ASN A 33 18.14 20.71 5.85
C ASN A 33 19.47 20.34 5.16
N GLN A 34 19.87 19.04 5.22
CA GLN A 34 21.10 18.56 4.59
C GLN A 34 20.84 18.05 3.17
N PHE A 35 21.85 18.20 2.32
CA PHE A 35 21.94 17.39 1.11
C PHE A 35 22.65 16.07 1.47
N ILE A 36 21.98 14.95 1.22
CA ILE A 36 22.47 13.60 1.55
C ILE A 36 22.71 12.87 0.25
N ASP A 37 23.97 12.57 -0.06
CA ASP A 37 24.32 11.74 -1.23
C ASP A 37 24.23 10.26 -0.86
N SER A 38 23.74 9.41 -1.77
CA SER A 38 23.59 7.97 -1.51
C SER A 38 24.90 7.26 -1.31
N SER A 39 25.96 7.75 -1.96
CA SER A 39 27.29 7.17 -1.80
C SER A 39 27.83 7.27 -0.38
N ASP A 40 27.32 8.24 0.37
CA ASP A 40 27.77 8.57 1.74
C ASP A 40 26.85 8.01 2.82
N LEU A 41 25.81 7.24 2.44
CA LEU A 41 24.88 6.69 3.41
C LEU A 41 25.53 5.64 4.31
N ALA A 42 25.42 5.85 5.62
CA ALA A 42 25.76 4.83 6.62
C ALA A 42 24.79 3.61 6.49
N ASN A 43 25.27 2.46 6.92
CA ASN A 43 24.44 1.24 6.90
C ASN A 43 23.26 1.30 7.88
N LYS A 44 23.39 2.09 8.95
CA LYS A 44 22.36 2.23 9.99
C LYS A 44 22.26 3.66 10.46
N TYR A 45 21.02 4.13 10.59
CA TYR A 45 20.63 5.38 11.23
C TYR A 45 19.69 5.09 12.40
N GLU A 46 19.96 5.67 13.57
CA GLU A 46 19.10 5.49 14.73
C GLU A 46 18.86 6.86 15.39
N LYS A 47 17.58 7.17 15.65
CA LYS A 47 17.14 8.46 16.20
C LYS A 47 17.70 9.66 15.41
N CYS A 48 17.56 9.64 14.10
CA CYS A 48 17.96 10.72 13.21
C CYS A 48 16.74 11.52 12.75
N ASP A 49 16.90 12.83 12.69
CA ASP A 49 15.92 13.76 12.14
C ASP A 49 16.40 14.25 10.78
N PHE A 50 15.73 13.80 9.73
CA PHE A 50 15.97 14.16 8.33
C PHE A 50 15.01 15.23 7.81
N SER A 51 14.43 16.02 8.69
CA SER A 51 13.44 17.04 8.32
C SER A 51 14.00 18.01 7.29
N LYS A 52 13.27 18.19 6.18
CA LYS A 52 13.62 19.06 5.06
C LYS A 52 14.97 18.73 4.39
N SER A 53 15.53 17.57 4.65
CA SER A 53 16.72 17.10 3.94
C SER A 53 16.37 16.66 2.52
N SER A 54 17.37 16.64 1.64
CA SER A 54 17.25 16.15 0.29
C SER A 54 18.15 14.93 0.10
N PHE A 55 17.54 13.79 -0.18
CA PHE A 55 18.25 12.61 -0.66
C PHE A 55 18.33 12.71 -2.19
N ALA A 56 19.51 12.89 -2.74
CA ALA A 56 19.72 12.97 -4.17
C ALA A 56 21.14 12.53 -4.55
N HIS A 57 21.36 12.14 -5.80
CA HIS A 57 22.68 11.88 -6.35
C HIS A 57 23.01 12.92 -7.40
N SER A 58 24.26 13.36 -7.47
CA SER A 58 24.67 14.44 -8.36
C SER A 58 24.53 14.08 -9.84
N ASN A 59 24.50 12.80 -10.24
CA ASN A 59 24.62 12.42 -11.66
C ASN A 59 23.78 11.25 -12.16
N ARG A 60 22.90 10.58 -11.38
CA ARG A 60 22.16 9.37 -11.86
C ARG A 60 20.86 9.13 -11.07
N ILE A 61 20.06 8.16 -11.59
CA ILE A 61 18.93 7.55 -10.88
C ILE A 61 19.42 7.04 -9.53
N TYR A 62 18.72 7.45 -8.50
CA TYR A 62 19.17 7.37 -7.14
C TYR A 62 18.58 6.17 -6.42
N TRP A 63 19.43 5.39 -5.78
CA TRP A 63 19.03 4.22 -5.02
C TRP A 63 19.42 4.38 -3.57
N ILE A 64 18.48 4.14 -2.64
CA ILE A 64 18.81 3.84 -1.25
C ILE A 64 18.75 2.33 -1.11
N GLU A 65 19.87 1.69 -0.80
CA GLU A 65 19.96 0.23 -0.79
C GLU A 65 20.47 -0.32 0.53
N ASN A 66 19.79 -1.35 1.05
CA ASN A 66 20.25 -2.12 2.19
C ASN A 66 20.61 -1.23 3.40
N ARG A 67 19.81 -0.22 3.68
CA ARG A 67 19.97 0.67 4.83
C ARG A 67 18.93 0.37 5.90
N MET A 68 19.32 0.62 7.16
CA MET A 68 18.44 0.45 8.30
C MET A 68 18.20 1.80 8.96
N PHE A 69 16.93 2.15 9.12
CA PHE A 69 16.50 3.38 9.79
C PHE A 69 15.64 2.99 11.01
N ILE A 70 16.03 3.44 12.19
CA ILE A 70 15.34 3.12 13.44
C ILE A 70 14.95 4.42 14.13
N ARG A 71 13.64 4.57 14.47
CA ARG A 71 13.10 5.72 15.19
C ARG A 71 13.51 7.05 14.57
N SER A 72 13.53 7.11 13.24
CA SER A 72 13.98 8.29 12.49
C SER A 72 12.79 9.06 11.95
N ILE A 73 12.97 10.36 11.75
CA ILE A 73 11.95 11.30 11.29
C ILE A 73 12.30 11.79 9.90
N PHE A 74 11.31 11.68 8.99
CA PHE A 74 11.35 12.20 7.63
C PHE A 74 10.17 13.18 7.48
N TYR A 75 10.37 14.43 7.85
CA TYR A 75 9.37 15.48 7.70
C TYR A 75 9.73 16.42 6.56
N LYS A 76 8.86 16.54 5.55
CA LYS A 76 9.14 17.31 4.33
C LYS A 76 10.48 16.96 3.67
N THR A 77 10.92 15.74 3.86
CA THR A 77 12.15 15.22 3.25
C THR A 77 11.92 15.04 1.74
N ILE A 78 12.88 15.45 0.95
CA ILE A 78 12.81 15.40 -0.51
C ILE A 78 13.55 14.15 -0.99
N PHE A 79 12.81 13.25 -1.66
CA PHE A 79 13.37 12.09 -2.34
C PHE A 79 13.27 12.33 -3.85
N ARG A 80 14.40 12.43 -4.55
CA ARG A 80 14.43 12.71 -5.99
C ARG A 80 14.69 11.44 -6.78
N ALA A 81 13.73 11.06 -7.62
CA ALA A 81 13.84 9.93 -8.58
C ALA A 81 14.42 8.65 -7.94
N LEU A 82 13.87 8.24 -6.80
CA LEU A 82 14.38 7.13 -6.03
C LEU A 82 13.64 5.85 -6.34
N ALA A 83 14.43 4.79 -6.49
CA ALA A 83 13.98 3.49 -6.10
C ALA A 83 14.66 3.13 -4.77
N GLU A 84 13.90 2.50 -3.92
CA GLU A 84 14.30 2.11 -2.59
C GLU A 84 14.39 0.58 -2.57
N HIS A 85 15.58 0.04 -2.21
CA HIS A 85 15.93 -1.36 -2.36
C HIS A 85 16.32 -2.03 -1.04
N GLY A 86 15.58 -3.04 -0.61
CA GLY A 86 15.96 -3.89 0.51
C GLY A 86 16.24 -3.14 1.82
N ASN A 87 15.61 -1.97 2.00
CA ASN A 87 15.79 -1.17 3.21
C ASN A 87 14.88 -1.65 4.34
N GLU A 88 15.27 -1.32 5.55
CA GLU A 88 14.54 -1.67 6.76
C GLU A 88 14.23 -0.40 7.57
N PHE A 89 12.95 -0.13 7.80
CA PHE A 89 12.49 1.01 8.58
C PHE A 89 11.74 0.54 9.81
N TYR A 90 12.19 0.93 11.00
CA TYR A 90 11.61 0.56 12.28
C TYR A 90 11.16 1.77 13.06
N SER A 91 9.88 1.87 13.38
CA SER A 91 9.28 2.97 14.16
C SER A 91 9.60 4.36 13.60
N CYS A 92 9.65 4.48 12.27
CA CYS A 92 9.96 5.74 11.61
C CYS A 92 8.69 6.54 11.33
N LEU A 93 8.83 7.86 11.30
CA LEU A 93 7.79 8.79 10.89
C LEU A 93 8.11 9.37 9.51
N PHE A 94 7.17 9.23 8.58
CA PHE A 94 7.17 9.87 7.28
C PHE A 94 6.02 10.86 7.24
N GLU A 95 6.30 12.16 7.20
CA GLU A 95 5.24 13.17 7.23
C GLU A 95 5.46 14.23 6.14
N ASP A 96 4.39 14.55 5.41
CA ASP A 96 4.36 15.57 4.36
C ASP A 96 5.44 15.36 3.28
N ILE A 97 5.49 14.13 2.74
CA ILE A 97 6.47 13.69 1.74
C ILE A 97 5.78 13.39 0.41
N ASN A 98 6.48 13.67 -0.68
CA ASN A 98 6.04 13.34 -2.02
C ASN A 98 6.92 12.24 -2.62
N PHE A 99 6.37 11.01 -2.73
CA PHE A 99 6.97 9.85 -3.38
C PHE A 99 6.42 9.57 -4.78
N LYS A 100 5.69 10.50 -5.41
CA LYS A 100 5.08 10.26 -6.76
C LYS A 100 6.09 9.80 -7.82
N ASN A 101 7.36 10.17 -7.69
CA ASN A 101 8.44 9.77 -8.60
C ASN A 101 9.40 8.75 -7.98
N THR A 102 8.97 8.05 -6.92
CA THR A 102 9.80 7.10 -6.19
C THR A 102 9.15 5.73 -6.23
N ILE A 103 9.92 4.70 -6.55
CA ILE A 103 9.48 3.31 -6.43
C ILE A 103 9.75 2.84 -5.01
N ILE A 104 8.69 2.46 -4.29
CA ILE A 104 8.76 1.99 -2.91
C ILE A 104 8.85 0.46 -2.88
N GLY A 105 9.81 -0.07 -2.16
CA GLY A 105 9.85 -1.48 -1.76
C GLY A 105 10.56 -2.43 -2.70
N TYR A 106 11.28 -1.94 -3.68
CA TYR A 106 12.10 -2.78 -4.54
C TYR A 106 12.99 -3.71 -3.66
N ASP A 107 13.13 -4.97 -4.02
CA ASP A 107 13.82 -5.99 -3.22
C ASP A 107 13.25 -6.21 -1.82
N SER A 108 11.93 -6.07 -1.67
CA SER A 108 11.20 -6.38 -0.44
C SER A 108 11.62 -5.55 0.77
N SER A 109 11.79 -4.24 0.59
CA SER A 109 11.98 -3.35 1.74
C SER A 109 10.89 -3.50 2.78
N CYS A 110 11.28 -3.40 4.05
CA CYS A 110 10.40 -3.65 5.19
C CYS A 110 10.15 -2.37 5.99
N TYR A 111 8.87 -2.13 6.29
CA TYR A 111 8.41 -1.06 7.16
C TYR A 111 7.70 -1.67 8.35
N ILE A 112 8.24 -1.48 9.56
CA ILE A 112 7.70 -2.07 10.78
C ILE A 112 7.42 -0.99 11.80
N ASN A 113 6.17 -0.93 12.28
CA ASN A 113 5.70 0.08 13.23
C ASN A 113 5.93 1.52 12.75
N CYS A 114 5.82 1.75 11.44
CA CYS A 114 6.03 3.07 10.84
C CYS A 114 4.72 3.83 10.70
N THR A 115 4.81 5.15 10.72
CA THR A 115 3.68 6.05 10.47
C THR A 115 3.95 6.88 9.22
N PHE A 116 3.00 6.82 8.28
CA PHE A 116 2.95 7.65 7.09
C PHE A 116 1.80 8.65 7.24
N LYS A 117 2.11 9.93 7.23
CA LYS A 117 1.10 10.99 7.42
C LYS A 117 1.21 12.02 6.33
N LYS A 118 0.11 12.27 5.61
CA LYS A 118 0.08 13.21 4.46
C LYS A 118 1.15 12.91 3.42
N VAL A 119 1.46 11.63 3.19
CA VAL A 119 2.42 11.19 2.19
C VAL A 119 1.70 10.99 0.86
N LYS A 120 2.31 11.46 -0.23
CA LYS A 120 1.86 11.19 -1.60
C LYS A 120 2.65 10.03 -2.16
N PHE A 121 1.98 8.95 -2.51
CA PHE A 121 2.62 7.76 -3.04
C PHE A 121 2.55 7.69 -4.58
N GLY A 122 3.52 7.00 -5.17
CA GLY A 122 3.58 6.66 -6.59
C GLY A 122 3.57 5.14 -6.79
N ALA A 123 4.67 4.58 -7.25
CA ALA A 123 4.77 3.16 -7.57
C ALA A 123 5.24 2.32 -6.37
N PHE A 124 4.70 1.10 -6.27
CA PHE A 124 5.10 0.09 -5.29
C PHE A 124 5.56 -1.18 -6.02
N ILE A 125 6.62 -1.82 -5.49
CA ILE A 125 7.07 -3.14 -5.94
C ILE A 125 7.42 -3.99 -4.72
N LYS A 126 6.55 -4.89 -4.32
CA LYS A 126 6.70 -5.88 -3.23
C LYS A 126 7.22 -5.39 -1.86
N PRO A 127 6.92 -4.17 -1.36
CA PRO A 127 7.25 -3.81 0.02
C PRO A 127 6.45 -4.64 1.02
N GLN A 128 6.97 -4.69 2.24
CA GLN A 128 6.30 -5.34 3.36
C GLN A 128 6.02 -4.33 4.46
N PHE A 129 4.74 -4.15 4.78
CA PHE A 129 4.28 -3.28 5.85
C PHE A 129 3.73 -4.12 7.00
N ARG A 130 4.22 -3.86 8.22
CA ARG A 130 3.71 -4.49 9.43
C ARG A 130 3.56 -3.48 10.55
N ASP A 131 2.41 -3.53 11.23
CA ASP A 131 2.10 -2.63 12.34
C ASP A 131 2.19 -1.14 11.93
N CYS A 132 1.86 -0.83 10.66
CA CYS A 132 2.01 0.51 10.08
C CYS A 132 0.69 1.27 10.06
N LYS A 133 0.80 2.63 10.12
CA LYS A 133 -0.34 3.53 9.98
C LYS A 133 -0.16 4.44 8.78
N PHE A 134 -1.25 4.56 7.98
CA PHE A 134 -1.34 5.47 6.85
C PHE A 134 -2.44 6.50 7.12
N ILE A 135 -2.05 7.74 7.38
CA ILE A 135 -2.96 8.79 7.86
C ILE A 135 -3.07 9.90 6.83
N ASN A 136 -4.25 10.05 6.22
CA ASN A 136 -4.52 11.08 5.21
C ASN A 136 -3.46 11.11 4.09
N CYS A 137 -3.04 9.93 3.64
CA CYS A 137 -2.11 9.78 2.54
C CYS A 137 -2.84 9.92 1.20
N ASP A 138 -2.13 10.39 0.17
CA ASP A 138 -2.62 10.45 -1.20
C ASP A 138 -2.19 9.18 -1.93
N PHE A 139 -3.15 8.28 -2.17
CA PHE A 139 -2.99 7.02 -2.91
C PHE A 139 -3.67 7.06 -4.28
N TYR A 140 -4.03 8.22 -4.77
CA TYR A 140 -4.72 8.31 -6.06
C TYR A 140 -3.94 7.62 -7.17
N ASP A 141 -4.61 6.66 -7.86
CA ASP A 141 -4.06 5.85 -8.96
C ASP A 141 -2.86 4.98 -8.55
N VAL A 142 -2.90 4.43 -7.33
CA VAL A 142 -1.83 3.56 -6.79
C VAL A 142 -2.19 2.09 -6.94
N ASP A 143 -1.28 1.34 -7.58
CA ASP A 143 -1.27 -0.12 -7.59
C ASP A 143 -0.23 -0.65 -6.59
N PHE A 144 -0.68 -1.32 -5.53
CA PHE A 144 0.18 -1.96 -4.54
C PHE A 144 0.69 -3.32 -5.04
N GLN A 145 1.48 -3.31 -6.11
CA GLN A 145 2.00 -4.52 -6.73
C GLN A 145 2.77 -5.40 -5.75
N ALA A 146 2.23 -6.59 -5.49
CA ALA A 146 2.81 -7.58 -4.60
C ALA A 146 3.25 -7.04 -3.22
N SER A 147 2.68 -5.89 -2.80
CA SER A 147 2.87 -5.36 -1.46
C SER A 147 2.17 -6.24 -0.42
N SER A 148 2.72 -6.37 0.77
CA SER A 148 2.07 -7.12 1.84
C SER A 148 1.79 -6.25 3.06
N PHE A 149 0.59 -6.43 3.64
CA PHE A 149 0.12 -5.67 4.80
C PHE A 149 -0.26 -6.62 5.93
N GLU A 150 0.21 -6.33 7.14
CA GLU A 150 -0.08 -7.09 8.35
C GLU A 150 -0.26 -6.11 9.52
N ASN A 151 -1.40 -6.16 10.21
CA ASN A 151 -1.78 -5.25 11.30
C ASN A 151 -1.67 -3.76 10.92
N CYS A 152 -2.01 -3.41 9.68
CA CYS A 152 -1.90 -2.03 9.19
C CYS A 152 -3.24 -1.31 9.30
N GLU A 153 -3.18 0.01 9.46
CA GLU A 153 -4.34 0.88 9.59
C GLU A 153 -4.32 1.96 8.52
N PHE A 154 -5.41 2.09 7.77
CA PHE A 154 -5.62 3.14 6.78
C PHE A 154 -6.68 4.12 7.29
N ILE A 155 -6.34 5.41 7.33
CA ILE A 155 -7.20 6.49 7.81
C ILE A 155 -7.29 7.57 6.73
N GLY A 156 -8.52 7.94 6.35
CA GLY A 156 -8.79 8.94 5.30
C GLY A 156 -9.25 8.31 3.99
N ASN A 157 -9.09 9.01 2.87
CA ASN A 157 -9.62 8.58 1.58
C ASN A 157 -8.62 7.70 0.81
N LEU A 158 -9.12 6.59 0.27
CA LEU A 158 -8.45 5.80 -0.76
C LEU A 158 -9.29 5.91 -2.03
N ASP A 159 -8.68 6.36 -3.13
CA ASP A 159 -9.36 6.63 -4.38
C ASP A 159 -8.58 6.05 -5.56
N ASN A 160 -9.25 5.20 -6.36
CA ASN A 160 -8.67 4.45 -7.47
C ASN A 160 -7.40 3.66 -7.06
N VAL A 161 -7.57 2.74 -6.10
CA VAL A 161 -6.45 1.99 -5.49
C VAL A 161 -6.60 0.50 -5.74
N TRP A 162 -5.49 -0.17 -6.06
CA TRP A 162 -5.45 -1.62 -6.23
C TRP A 162 -4.61 -2.29 -5.13
N PHE A 163 -5.25 -3.17 -4.37
CA PHE A 163 -4.58 -4.10 -3.46
C PHE A 163 -4.47 -5.46 -4.12
N ARG A 164 -3.24 -5.95 -4.30
CA ARG A 164 -2.98 -7.24 -4.93
C ARG A 164 -2.44 -8.25 -3.93
N GLY A 165 -2.88 -9.51 -4.07
CA GLY A 165 -2.32 -10.61 -3.29
C GLY A 165 -0.91 -11.01 -3.71
N GLY A 166 -0.50 -10.64 -4.94
CA GLY A 166 0.80 -10.94 -5.51
C GLY A 166 1.10 -10.07 -6.73
N PHE A 167 1.96 -10.54 -7.63
CA PHE A 167 2.16 -9.89 -8.93
C PHE A 167 1.04 -10.26 -9.90
N PRO A 168 0.53 -9.28 -10.69
CA PRO A 168 -0.58 -9.52 -11.61
C PRO A 168 -0.22 -10.40 -12.81
N THR A 169 1.06 -10.55 -13.12
CA THR A 169 1.54 -11.34 -14.26
C THR A 169 2.77 -12.17 -13.94
N GLU A 170 2.92 -13.31 -14.61
CA GLU A 170 4.13 -14.13 -14.50
C GLU A 170 5.39 -13.42 -15.03
N SER A 171 5.24 -12.46 -15.94
CA SER A 171 6.35 -11.63 -16.41
C SER A 171 6.94 -10.78 -15.28
N LEU A 172 6.10 -10.08 -14.54
CA LEU A 172 6.52 -9.27 -13.40
C LEU A 172 7.11 -10.13 -12.28
N LYS A 173 6.55 -11.31 -12.06
CA LYS A 173 7.08 -12.27 -11.09
C LYS A 173 8.47 -12.78 -11.46
N LYS A 174 8.73 -12.98 -12.76
CA LYS A 174 10.07 -13.35 -13.26
C LYS A 174 11.06 -12.18 -13.14
N GLU A 175 10.61 -10.97 -13.41
CA GLU A 175 11.42 -9.77 -13.37
C GLU A 175 11.82 -9.38 -11.93
N PHE A 176 10.85 -9.37 -11.00
CA PHE A 176 11.05 -8.88 -9.63
C PHE A 176 11.26 -9.99 -8.60
N GLY A 177 11.15 -11.25 -9.01
CA GLY A 177 11.37 -12.41 -8.16
C GLY A 177 10.25 -12.64 -7.14
N TYR A 178 10.55 -13.40 -6.08
CA TYR A 178 9.57 -13.78 -5.06
C TYR A 178 9.03 -12.56 -4.31
N ALA A 179 7.73 -12.57 -4.07
CA ALA A 179 7.05 -11.64 -3.19
C ALA A 179 6.29 -12.39 -2.09
N LYS A 180 6.20 -11.81 -0.90
CA LYS A 180 5.35 -12.33 0.17
C LYS A 180 3.89 -12.20 -0.23
N GLN A 181 3.11 -13.27 -0.10
CA GLN A 181 1.66 -13.23 -0.32
C GLN A 181 1.02 -12.17 0.58
N ASN A 182 0.23 -11.29 0.01
CA ASN A 182 -0.53 -10.30 0.75
C ASN A 182 -1.82 -10.93 1.29
N LYS A 183 -1.82 -11.28 2.55
CA LYS A 183 -2.98 -11.84 3.26
C LYS A 183 -3.86 -10.76 3.91
N MET A 184 -3.52 -9.48 3.77
CA MET A 184 -4.24 -8.37 4.43
C MET A 184 -4.56 -8.66 5.92
N LEU A 185 -3.65 -9.36 6.61
CA LEU A 185 -3.90 -9.88 7.95
C LEU A 185 -4.15 -8.74 8.95
N ASN A 186 -5.36 -8.69 9.52
CA ASN A 186 -5.79 -7.67 10.48
C ASN A 186 -5.60 -6.24 9.95
N VAL A 187 -5.80 -6.01 8.66
CA VAL A 187 -5.78 -4.65 8.10
C VAL A 187 -7.09 -3.94 8.43
N SER A 188 -7.00 -2.70 8.91
CA SER A 188 -8.16 -1.90 9.25
C SER A 188 -8.36 -0.76 8.24
N PHE A 189 -9.59 -0.68 7.72
CA PHE A 189 -10.14 0.45 6.97
C PHE A 189 -11.26 1.14 7.74
N GLU A 190 -11.44 0.88 9.05
CA GLU A 190 -12.58 1.37 9.83
C GLU A 190 -12.75 2.89 9.76
N ASP A 191 -11.64 3.64 9.72
CA ASP A 191 -11.61 5.10 9.61
C ASP A 191 -11.22 5.58 8.19
N ALA A 192 -11.41 4.73 7.19
CA ALA A 192 -11.16 5.04 5.78
C ALA A 192 -12.47 5.15 4.99
N ILE A 193 -12.39 5.86 3.86
CA ILE A 193 -13.41 5.86 2.82
C ILE A 193 -12.77 5.25 1.58
N LEU A 194 -13.41 4.20 1.02
CA LEU A 194 -12.94 3.48 -0.13
C LEU A 194 -13.75 3.89 -1.36
N HIS A 195 -13.11 4.56 -2.33
CA HIS A 195 -13.65 4.89 -3.63
C HIS A 195 -12.87 4.16 -4.70
N ASP A 196 -13.54 3.44 -5.59
CA ASP A 196 -12.95 2.69 -6.70
C ASP A 196 -11.74 1.83 -6.27
N VAL A 197 -11.88 1.16 -5.11
CA VAL A 197 -10.84 0.29 -4.57
C VAL A 197 -11.02 -1.13 -5.06
N THR A 198 -10.00 -1.66 -5.71
CA THR A 198 -9.98 -3.02 -6.26
C THR A 198 -9.08 -3.94 -5.43
N PHE A 199 -9.57 -5.14 -5.18
CA PHE A 199 -8.80 -6.24 -4.57
C PHE A 199 -8.65 -7.37 -5.58
N SER A 200 -7.43 -7.88 -5.78
CA SER A 200 -7.14 -8.90 -6.79
C SER A 200 -6.03 -9.88 -6.37
N ASP A 201 -5.81 -10.88 -7.21
CA ASP A 201 -4.70 -11.82 -7.09
C ASP A 201 -4.64 -12.55 -5.75
N ASN A 202 -5.79 -13.05 -5.26
CA ASN A 202 -5.97 -13.71 -3.96
C ASN A 202 -5.62 -12.82 -2.75
N CYS A 203 -5.94 -11.54 -2.82
CA CYS A 203 -5.91 -10.67 -1.65
C CYS A 203 -6.94 -11.15 -0.62
N ASP A 204 -6.49 -11.58 0.56
CA ASP A 204 -7.40 -12.20 1.55
C ASP A 204 -8.04 -11.15 2.45
N LEU A 205 -9.36 -10.98 2.31
CA LEU A 205 -10.14 -10.02 3.08
C LEU A 205 -10.80 -10.62 4.33
N SER A 206 -10.51 -11.87 4.68
CA SER A 206 -11.21 -12.58 5.78
C SER A 206 -11.00 -11.99 7.16
N THR A 207 -9.90 -11.25 7.37
CA THR A 207 -9.56 -10.61 8.65
C THR A 207 -9.56 -9.09 8.58
N VAL A 208 -10.00 -8.53 7.46
CA VAL A 208 -10.03 -7.08 7.25
C VAL A 208 -11.18 -6.46 8.03
N LEU A 209 -10.91 -5.34 8.69
CA LEU A 209 -11.92 -4.49 9.31
C LEU A 209 -12.36 -3.44 8.29
N PHE A 210 -13.62 -3.51 7.88
CA PHE A 210 -14.18 -2.63 6.85
C PHE A 210 -14.59 -1.25 7.38
N PRO A 211 -14.82 -0.26 6.49
CA PRO A 211 -15.21 1.08 6.89
C PRO A 211 -16.46 1.11 7.77
N LYS A 212 -16.44 1.93 8.81
CA LYS A 212 -17.61 2.18 9.69
C LYS A 212 -18.58 3.21 9.12
N GLN A 213 -18.14 3.98 8.12
CA GLN A 213 -18.92 5.04 7.49
C GLN A 213 -19.07 4.79 6.00
N GLY A 214 -20.24 5.08 5.47
CA GLY A 214 -20.56 4.84 4.06
C GLY A 214 -21.58 3.69 3.91
N MET A 215 -21.78 3.26 2.69
CA MET A 215 -22.60 2.10 2.35
C MET A 215 -21.76 1.17 1.48
N TYR A 216 -21.49 0.00 1.99
CA TYR A 216 -20.68 -1.00 1.30
C TYR A 216 -21.43 -2.32 1.19
N LEU A 217 -21.14 -3.05 0.12
CA LEU A 217 -21.62 -4.40 -0.12
C LEU A 217 -20.45 -5.36 0.02
N PHE A 218 -20.55 -6.30 0.92
CA PHE A 218 -19.55 -7.35 1.09
C PHE A 218 -20.04 -8.65 0.45
N PHE A 219 -19.14 -9.33 -0.24
CA PHE A 219 -19.37 -10.59 -0.91
C PHE A 219 -18.36 -11.63 -0.43
N ASP A 220 -18.82 -12.80 -0.02
CA ASP A 220 -18.02 -13.99 0.01
C ASP A 220 -18.30 -14.84 -1.26
N ASN A 221 -17.38 -15.71 -1.64
CA ASN A 221 -17.47 -16.47 -2.89
C ASN A 221 -17.76 -15.58 -4.13
N TRP A 222 -16.97 -14.50 -4.27
CA TRP A 222 -17.20 -13.43 -5.24
C TRP A 222 -17.52 -13.93 -6.66
N ASN A 223 -16.79 -14.94 -7.16
CA ASN A 223 -17.04 -15.48 -8.49
C ASN A 223 -18.43 -16.10 -8.65
N GLU A 224 -18.93 -16.80 -7.62
CA GLU A 224 -20.28 -17.36 -7.62
C GLU A 224 -21.33 -16.24 -7.64
N GLN A 225 -21.10 -15.17 -6.88
CA GLN A 225 -22.00 -14.02 -6.87
C GLN A 225 -22.03 -13.32 -8.25
N LEU A 226 -20.89 -13.18 -8.91
CA LEU A 226 -20.84 -12.66 -10.28
C LEU A 226 -21.61 -13.53 -11.25
N ASP A 227 -21.54 -14.86 -11.14
CA ASP A 227 -22.32 -15.77 -11.98
C ASP A 227 -23.83 -15.64 -11.70
N MET A 228 -24.23 -15.47 -10.45
CA MET A 228 -25.63 -15.22 -10.07
C MET A 228 -26.15 -13.88 -10.61
N ILE A 229 -25.34 -12.82 -10.52
CA ILE A 229 -25.65 -11.50 -11.10
C ILE A 229 -25.81 -11.61 -12.61
N MET A 230 -24.88 -12.30 -13.30
CA MET A 230 -24.94 -12.54 -14.74
C MET A 230 -26.22 -13.27 -15.14
N ASN A 231 -26.60 -14.32 -14.42
CA ASN A 231 -27.80 -15.10 -14.73
C ASN A 231 -29.08 -14.29 -14.56
N GLU A 232 -29.17 -13.47 -13.51
CA GLU A 232 -30.30 -12.55 -13.31
C GLU A 232 -30.37 -11.50 -14.43
N GLY A 233 -29.22 -10.95 -14.84
CA GLY A 233 -29.15 -10.03 -15.97
C GLY A 233 -29.64 -10.63 -17.29
N LYS A 234 -29.23 -11.86 -17.60
CA LYS A 234 -29.62 -12.55 -18.84
C LYS A 234 -31.14 -12.75 -18.96
N THR A 235 -31.85 -12.89 -17.85
CA THR A 235 -33.30 -13.06 -17.82
C THR A 235 -34.06 -11.73 -17.83
N ASN A 236 -33.38 -10.59 -17.70
CA ASN A 236 -34.02 -9.29 -17.70
C ASN A 236 -34.60 -8.91 -19.07
N GLN A 237 -35.79 -8.29 -19.09
CA GLN A 237 -36.45 -7.89 -20.33
C GLN A 237 -35.83 -6.62 -20.96
N SER A 238 -35.20 -5.77 -20.15
CA SER A 238 -34.53 -4.55 -20.64
C SER A 238 -33.16 -4.87 -21.21
N MET A 239 -32.95 -4.56 -22.49
CA MET A 239 -31.67 -4.75 -23.16
C MET A 239 -30.56 -3.91 -22.53
N THR A 240 -30.86 -2.70 -22.09
CA THR A 240 -29.90 -1.81 -21.42
C THR A 240 -29.42 -2.44 -20.12
N ILE A 241 -30.33 -2.87 -19.25
CA ILE A 241 -29.96 -3.54 -17.98
C ILE A 241 -29.11 -4.79 -18.24
N LYS A 242 -29.50 -5.57 -19.26
CA LYS A 242 -28.76 -6.77 -19.66
C LYS A 242 -27.32 -6.46 -20.06
N ASN A 243 -27.12 -5.46 -20.91
CA ASN A 243 -25.79 -5.07 -21.37
C ASN A 243 -24.92 -4.53 -20.23
N ASP A 244 -25.47 -3.68 -19.37
CA ASP A 244 -24.75 -3.10 -18.25
C ASP A 244 -24.34 -4.18 -17.22
N ILE A 245 -25.21 -5.16 -16.94
CA ILE A 245 -24.87 -6.29 -16.06
C ILE A 245 -23.77 -7.16 -16.70
N VAL A 246 -23.86 -7.43 -17.99
CA VAL A 246 -22.80 -8.17 -18.70
C VAL A 246 -21.47 -7.44 -18.57
N SER A 247 -21.45 -6.13 -18.84
CA SER A 247 -20.25 -5.31 -18.73
C SER A 247 -19.70 -5.31 -17.31
N PHE A 248 -20.54 -5.09 -16.30
CA PHE A 248 -20.16 -5.15 -14.89
C PHE A 248 -19.47 -6.50 -14.56
N VAL A 249 -20.12 -7.61 -14.91
CA VAL A 249 -19.60 -8.94 -14.56
C VAL A 249 -18.29 -9.24 -15.31
N GLU A 250 -18.21 -8.91 -16.60
CA GLU A 250 -16.98 -9.14 -17.39
C GLU A 250 -15.79 -8.34 -16.85
N ILE A 251 -15.98 -7.08 -16.52
CA ILE A 251 -14.95 -6.23 -15.94
C ILE A 251 -14.46 -6.84 -14.61
N HIS A 252 -15.38 -7.19 -13.71
CA HIS A 252 -15.00 -7.73 -12.41
C HIS A 252 -14.39 -9.14 -12.52
N LYS A 253 -14.81 -9.97 -13.46
CA LYS A 253 -14.17 -11.27 -13.71
C LYS A 253 -12.72 -11.15 -14.18
N VAL A 254 -12.40 -10.10 -14.93
CA VAL A 254 -11.01 -9.82 -15.36
C VAL A 254 -10.17 -9.31 -14.20
N HIS A 255 -10.67 -8.31 -13.48
CA HIS A 255 -9.90 -7.60 -12.46
C HIS A 255 -9.80 -8.35 -11.12
N SER A 256 -10.76 -9.20 -10.80
CA SER A 256 -10.83 -9.92 -9.53
C SER A 256 -11.00 -11.45 -9.67
N ALA A 257 -10.43 -12.03 -10.73
CA ALA A 257 -10.65 -13.42 -11.14
C ALA A 257 -10.44 -14.46 -10.05
N ASN A 258 -9.46 -14.30 -9.18
CA ASN A 258 -9.10 -15.25 -8.12
C ASN A 258 -9.51 -14.74 -6.73
N GLN A 259 -10.44 -13.80 -6.66
CA GLN A 259 -10.81 -13.16 -5.40
C GLN A 259 -11.96 -13.95 -4.73
N LYS A 260 -11.75 -14.37 -3.48
CA LYS A 260 -12.81 -15.04 -2.70
C LYS A 260 -13.77 -14.03 -2.08
N TYR A 261 -13.22 -12.99 -1.46
CA TYR A 261 -13.99 -11.93 -0.80
C TYR A 261 -13.87 -10.64 -1.59
N TYR A 262 -14.95 -9.88 -1.68
CA TYR A 262 -14.95 -8.60 -2.37
C TYR A 262 -15.81 -7.57 -1.63
N ILE A 263 -15.49 -6.29 -1.82
CA ILE A 263 -16.27 -5.19 -1.27
C ILE A 263 -16.52 -4.16 -2.39
N LEU A 264 -17.74 -3.65 -2.45
CA LEU A 264 -18.13 -2.58 -3.37
C LEU A 264 -18.71 -1.40 -2.59
N ASN A 265 -18.33 -0.20 -2.98
CA ASN A 265 -18.95 1.03 -2.48
C ASN A 265 -20.23 1.31 -3.27
N VAL A 266 -21.36 1.42 -2.58
CA VAL A 266 -22.66 1.67 -3.21
C VAL A 266 -22.70 3.03 -3.91
N VAL A 267 -22.00 4.05 -3.36
CA VAL A 267 -21.93 5.38 -3.97
C VAL A 267 -21.26 5.34 -5.33
N ASP A 268 -20.19 4.52 -5.47
CA ASP A 268 -19.49 4.38 -6.75
C ASP A 268 -20.34 3.60 -7.75
N LEU A 269 -21.03 2.53 -7.30
CA LEU A 269 -21.99 1.81 -8.15
C LEU A 269 -23.11 2.74 -8.70
N LEU A 270 -23.64 3.63 -7.85
CA LEU A 270 -24.70 4.56 -8.26
C LEU A 270 -24.23 5.67 -9.22
N LYS A 271 -22.92 5.95 -9.28
CA LYS A 271 -22.36 6.85 -10.30
C LYS A 271 -22.29 6.21 -11.68
N GLU A 272 -22.04 4.90 -11.73
CA GLU A 272 -21.80 4.18 -12.97
C GLU A 272 -23.05 3.48 -13.52
N TYR A 273 -23.93 2.99 -12.63
CA TYR A 273 -25.08 2.15 -12.98
C TYR A 273 -26.39 2.74 -12.46
N ASN A 274 -27.47 2.42 -13.15
CA ASN A 274 -28.80 2.81 -12.68
C ASN A 274 -29.25 2.00 -11.45
N ASP A 275 -30.25 2.54 -10.72
CA ASP A 275 -30.74 1.99 -9.46
C ASP A 275 -31.15 0.50 -9.55
N LYS A 276 -31.71 0.04 -10.69
CA LYS A 276 -32.15 -1.35 -10.86
C LYS A 276 -30.96 -2.31 -10.90
N ILE A 277 -29.84 -1.90 -11.51
CA ILE A 277 -28.63 -2.71 -11.58
C ILE A 277 -28.02 -2.78 -10.18
N VAL A 278 -27.92 -1.63 -9.50
CA VAL A 278 -27.42 -1.58 -8.12
C VAL A 278 -28.30 -2.43 -7.19
N GLU A 279 -29.62 -2.45 -7.39
CA GLU A 279 -30.55 -3.33 -6.65
C GLU A 279 -30.24 -4.81 -6.89
N ILE A 280 -30.02 -5.20 -8.15
CA ILE A 280 -29.66 -6.59 -8.50
C ILE A 280 -28.35 -7.00 -7.82
N ILE A 281 -27.31 -6.19 -7.91
CA ILE A 281 -26.01 -6.41 -7.27
C ILE A 281 -26.19 -6.52 -5.75
N THR A 282 -26.92 -5.57 -5.15
CA THR A 282 -27.17 -5.51 -3.71
C THR A 282 -27.87 -6.74 -3.16
N LYS A 283 -28.79 -7.35 -3.92
CA LYS A 283 -29.49 -8.59 -3.52
C LYS A 283 -28.56 -9.80 -3.42
N LYS A 284 -27.40 -9.75 -4.05
CA LYS A 284 -26.40 -10.83 -4.03
C LYS A 284 -25.31 -10.62 -2.97
N ALA A 285 -25.27 -9.45 -2.34
CA ALA A 285 -24.33 -9.21 -1.27
C ALA A 285 -24.59 -10.12 -0.07
N THR A 286 -23.52 -10.67 0.48
CA THR A 286 -23.58 -11.50 1.70
C THR A 286 -23.93 -10.63 2.91
N GLN A 287 -23.40 -9.41 2.94
CA GLN A 287 -23.63 -8.45 4.01
C GLN A 287 -23.63 -7.00 3.46
N LYS A 288 -24.46 -6.15 4.07
CA LYS A 288 -24.38 -4.69 3.93
C LYS A 288 -23.65 -4.15 5.16
N ILE A 289 -22.62 -3.37 4.91
CA ILE A 289 -21.77 -2.78 5.94
C ILE A 289 -22.03 -1.29 5.99
#